data_9e309d933a13484cceb8fa37df22b26e
#
_entry.id   9e309d933a13484cceb8fa37df22b26e
#
_cell.length_a   1.000
_cell.length_b   1.000
_cell.length_c   1.000
_cell.angle_alpha   90.00
_cell.angle_beta   90.00
_cell.angle_gamma   90.00
#
_symmetry.space_group_name_H-M   'P 1'
#
loop_
_entity.id
_entity.type
_entity.pdbx_description
1 polymer ?
#
loop_
_entity_poly.entity_id
_entity_poly.type
_entity_poly.pdbx_seq_one_letter_code
_entity_poly.pdbx_strand_id
1 'polypeptide(L)'
;RGLTIFNGDGTEPDQATQLIEDAVRHVRAERSPALLRLTVPRLEGHSAQDTQAYKSEDEIASEWSRDPLPKLKAQSGLSNREWQAIEREVAGEVAAALAEAQSRGVSDPDRVTDHVFFEGEMQRVGGLWNSGYRAPTATEEPAGAGQRINMVTAIRRTLEQEIKANPRVLVFGEDVGPKGGVHAVTLGLQEKFGVQRVFDTSLNEEGIVGRAVGMALAGLMPVPEIQFRKYSEPATEQIHDCGTMRWRTHNRFAAPMVLRVPGGFFKCGDPWHSMTNEVEFVHSPGWKVAVPSNAADAVGLLRAALRGNDPVIFFEHRAMLDDAWARRPWPGDDYVLGFGRAKKTRQGDKITIVTWGAMVPRCEAAAEGVSADVIDLRTLMPWDREMVLESVRRTRRCLIVHEDLRTGGFGAEIAAVIADEAFLDLDAPVARVTMPDIPSPHHPKLLEWALPSVERIRSEIDRLVGF
;
A
#
# COMPACT_ATOMS: atom_id res chain seq x y z
N ARG A 1 -16.78 -11.27 -26.67
CA ARG A 1 -15.63 -10.79 -25.89
C ARG A 1 -14.62 -11.90 -25.56
N GLY A 2 -14.75 -13.09 -26.19
CA GLY A 2 -13.76 -14.18 -26.10
C GLY A 2 -13.71 -14.92 -24.75
N LEU A 3 -14.67 -14.71 -23.85
CA LEU A 3 -14.78 -15.45 -22.60
C LEU A 3 -15.64 -16.71 -22.80
N THR A 4 -15.06 -17.87 -22.51
CA THR A 4 -15.79 -19.14 -22.52
C THR A 4 -16.63 -19.25 -21.24
N ILE A 5 -17.92 -19.60 -21.39
CA ILE A 5 -18.86 -19.65 -20.27
C ILE A 5 -19.36 -21.09 -20.10
N PHE A 6 -19.23 -21.60 -18.88
CA PHE A 6 -19.82 -22.87 -18.44
C PHE A 6 -20.98 -22.56 -17.50
N ASN A 7 -22.17 -23.15 -17.77
CA ASN A 7 -23.37 -22.94 -16.96
C ASN A 7 -23.96 -24.26 -16.52
N GLY A 8 -24.42 -24.35 -15.27
CA GLY A 8 -25.13 -25.53 -14.80
C GLY A 8 -25.81 -25.35 -13.45
N ASP A 9 -26.43 -26.43 -13.00
CA ASP A 9 -27.02 -26.54 -11.66
C ASP A 9 -25.96 -27.01 -10.64
N GLY A 10 -25.60 -26.14 -9.71
CA GLY A 10 -24.64 -26.46 -8.65
C GLY A 10 -25.19 -27.39 -7.57
N THR A 11 -26.49 -27.73 -7.63
CA THR A 11 -27.10 -28.68 -6.70
C THR A 11 -27.05 -30.13 -7.22
N GLU A 12 -26.54 -30.34 -8.44
CA GLU A 12 -26.30 -31.68 -9.01
C GLU A 12 -24.80 -32.01 -8.94
N PRO A 13 -24.35 -32.84 -7.97
CA PRO A 13 -22.92 -33.03 -7.68
C PRO A 13 -22.09 -33.47 -8.89
N ASP A 14 -22.58 -34.43 -9.67
CA ASP A 14 -21.87 -34.94 -10.86
C ASP A 14 -21.74 -33.86 -11.94
N GLN A 15 -22.83 -33.12 -12.20
CA GLN A 15 -22.82 -32.02 -13.19
C GLN A 15 -21.87 -30.90 -12.74
N ALA A 16 -21.93 -30.52 -11.44
CA ALA A 16 -21.06 -29.48 -10.89
C ALA A 16 -19.58 -29.88 -11.01
N THR A 17 -19.25 -31.13 -10.64
CA THR A 17 -17.90 -31.68 -10.79
C THR A 17 -17.43 -31.64 -12.23
N GLN A 18 -18.24 -32.15 -13.17
CA GLN A 18 -17.87 -32.15 -14.59
C GLN A 18 -17.64 -30.74 -15.15
N LEU A 19 -18.51 -29.78 -14.82
CA LEU A 19 -18.37 -28.38 -15.25
C LEU A 19 -17.13 -27.70 -14.66
N ILE A 20 -16.77 -27.98 -13.41
CA ILE A 20 -15.54 -27.50 -12.79
C ILE A 20 -14.32 -28.09 -13.52
N GLU A 21 -14.30 -29.39 -13.76
CA GLU A 21 -13.21 -30.04 -14.48
C GLU A 21 -13.05 -29.50 -15.89
N ASP A 22 -14.15 -29.31 -16.63
CA ASP A 22 -14.14 -28.77 -17.98
C ASP A 22 -13.63 -27.32 -18.01
N ALA A 23 -14.04 -26.48 -17.07
CA ALA A 23 -13.56 -25.12 -16.94
C ALA A 23 -12.05 -25.08 -16.61
N VAL A 24 -11.59 -25.91 -15.68
CA VAL A 24 -10.17 -26.02 -15.33
C VAL A 24 -9.35 -26.53 -16.51
N ARG A 25 -9.86 -27.55 -17.22
CA ARG A 25 -9.21 -28.10 -18.42
C ARG A 25 -9.09 -27.06 -19.52
N HIS A 26 -10.16 -26.30 -19.77
CA HIS A 26 -10.16 -25.22 -20.77
C HIS A 26 -9.09 -24.17 -20.43
N VAL A 27 -9.06 -23.63 -19.19
CA VAL A 27 -8.09 -22.61 -18.76
C VAL A 27 -6.64 -23.12 -18.90
N ARG A 28 -6.39 -24.38 -18.57
CA ARG A 28 -5.05 -24.97 -18.66
C ARG A 28 -4.61 -25.22 -20.11
N ALA A 29 -5.52 -25.70 -20.98
CA ALA A 29 -5.23 -26.01 -22.37
C ALA A 29 -5.14 -24.75 -23.25
N GLU A 30 -6.14 -23.89 -23.15
CA GLU A 30 -6.29 -22.73 -24.04
C GLU A 30 -5.55 -21.46 -23.52
N ARG A 31 -5.07 -21.49 -22.26
CA ARG A 31 -4.44 -20.33 -21.63
C ARG A 31 -5.31 -19.07 -21.68
N SER A 32 -6.62 -19.24 -21.67
CA SER A 32 -7.62 -18.19 -21.73
C SER A 32 -8.55 -18.25 -20.53
N PRO A 33 -9.13 -17.12 -20.08
CA PRO A 33 -10.05 -17.10 -18.96
C PRO A 33 -11.38 -17.80 -19.30
N ALA A 34 -12.00 -18.39 -18.27
CA ALA A 34 -13.34 -18.96 -18.34
C ALA A 34 -14.22 -18.42 -17.21
N LEU A 35 -15.52 -18.35 -17.43
CA LEU A 35 -16.53 -18.09 -16.42
C LEU A 35 -17.32 -19.35 -16.15
N LEU A 36 -17.24 -19.89 -14.95
CA LEU A 36 -18.11 -20.97 -14.48
C LEU A 36 -19.23 -20.38 -13.62
N ARG A 37 -20.49 -20.55 -14.05
CA ARG A 37 -21.68 -20.13 -13.31
C ARG A 37 -22.48 -21.35 -12.90
N LEU A 38 -22.55 -21.60 -11.59
CA LEU A 38 -23.38 -22.63 -10.98
C LEU A 38 -24.55 -21.98 -10.26
N THR A 39 -25.77 -22.40 -10.54
CA THR A 39 -26.96 -21.91 -9.84
C THR A 39 -27.20 -22.80 -8.61
N VAL A 40 -27.28 -22.16 -7.44
CA VAL A 40 -27.51 -22.83 -6.16
C VAL A 40 -28.60 -22.11 -5.36
N PRO A 41 -29.39 -22.80 -4.52
CA PRO A 41 -30.28 -22.16 -3.57
C PRO A 41 -29.48 -21.59 -2.39
N ARG A 42 -30.06 -20.65 -1.68
CA ARG A 42 -29.57 -20.22 -0.40
C ARG A 42 -30.38 -20.92 0.70
N LEU A 43 -29.84 -22.00 1.25
CA LEU A 43 -30.52 -22.81 2.24
C LEU A 43 -30.68 -22.12 3.60
N GLU A 44 -29.62 -21.45 4.05
CA GLU A 44 -29.58 -20.75 5.32
C GLU A 44 -29.68 -19.23 5.16
N GLY A 45 -29.96 -18.50 6.24
CA GLY A 45 -29.94 -17.06 6.27
C GLY A 45 -28.56 -16.45 6.01
N HIS A 46 -28.50 -15.12 5.86
CA HIS A 46 -27.24 -14.39 5.67
C HIS A 46 -26.29 -14.53 6.88
N SER A 47 -26.87 -14.60 8.07
CA SER A 47 -26.15 -14.75 9.34
C SER A 47 -27.01 -15.55 10.31
N ALA A 48 -26.46 -15.89 11.46
CA ALA A 48 -27.20 -16.58 12.53
C ALA A 48 -28.47 -15.82 13.01
N GLN A 49 -28.55 -14.51 12.75
CA GLN A 49 -29.70 -13.67 13.11
C GLN A 49 -30.73 -13.55 11.98
N ASP A 50 -30.39 -13.97 10.77
CA ASP A 50 -31.28 -13.91 9.62
C ASP A 50 -32.23 -15.11 9.60
N THR A 51 -33.45 -14.89 10.03
CA THR A 51 -34.49 -15.91 10.09
C THR A 51 -35.15 -16.20 8.74
N GLN A 52 -34.74 -15.52 7.67
CA GLN A 52 -35.36 -15.56 6.33
C GLN A 52 -36.87 -15.20 6.32
N ALA A 53 -37.34 -14.40 7.30
CA ALA A 53 -38.74 -13.98 7.40
C ALA A 53 -39.27 -13.18 6.18
N TYR A 54 -38.41 -12.81 5.27
CA TYR A 54 -38.73 -12.17 3.98
C TYR A 54 -39.08 -13.20 2.87
N LYS A 55 -38.95 -14.50 3.12
CA LYS A 55 -39.35 -15.58 2.21
C LYS A 55 -40.62 -16.25 2.70
N SER A 56 -41.43 -16.76 1.80
CA SER A 56 -42.55 -17.64 2.12
C SER A 56 -42.06 -19.03 2.52
N GLU A 57 -42.89 -19.75 3.28
CA GLU A 57 -42.61 -21.15 3.64
C GLU A 57 -42.43 -22.05 2.40
N ASP A 58 -43.19 -21.81 1.32
CA ASP A 58 -43.10 -22.54 0.07
C ASP A 58 -41.74 -22.26 -0.65
N GLU A 59 -41.24 -21.03 -0.62
CA GLU A 59 -39.94 -20.69 -1.17
C GLU A 59 -38.83 -21.40 -0.39
N ILE A 60 -38.85 -21.35 0.93
CA ILE A 60 -37.88 -22.05 1.79
C ILE A 60 -37.92 -23.57 1.52
N ALA A 61 -39.11 -24.18 1.50
CA ALA A 61 -39.28 -25.60 1.20
C ALA A 61 -38.73 -25.96 -0.21
N SER A 62 -39.01 -25.13 -1.20
CA SER A 62 -38.51 -25.29 -2.57
C SER A 62 -36.96 -25.22 -2.64
N GLU A 63 -36.34 -24.29 -1.92
CA GLU A 63 -34.89 -24.18 -1.84
C GLU A 63 -34.25 -25.39 -1.16
N TRP A 64 -34.81 -25.84 0.00
CA TRP A 64 -34.33 -27.02 0.70
C TRP A 64 -34.52 -28.32 -0.09
N SER A 65 -35.53 -28.41 -0.96
CA SER A 65 -35.69 -29.56 -1.86
C SER A 65 -34.52 -29.71 -2.86
N ARG A 66 -33.74 -28.64 -3.01
CA ARG A 66 -32.58 -28.59 -3.88
C ARG A 66 -31.25 -28.72 -3.12
N ASP A 67 -31.26 -29.12 -1.85
CA ASP A 67 -30.05 -29.40 -1.09
C ASP A 67 -29.19 -30.45 -1.81
N PRO A 68 -27.92 -30.17 -2.11
CA PRO A 68 -27.03 -31.10 -2.79
C PRO A 68 -26.60 -32.30 -1.94
N LEU A 69 -26.64 -32.19 -0.61
CA LEU A 69 -26.15 -33.26 0.28
C LEU A 69 -26.92 -34.58 0.15
N PRO A 70 -28.27 -34.61 0.15
CA PRO A 70 -29.02 -35.85 -0.09
C PRO A 70 -28.73 -36.47 -1.48
N LYS A 71 -28.52 -35.62 -2.50
CA LYS A 71 -28.18 -36.09 -3.84
C LYS A 71 -26.78 -36.70 -3.87
N LEU A 72 -25.80 -36.05 -3.25
CA LEU A 72 -24.45 -36.58 -3.13
C LEU A 72 -24.43 -37.92 -2.40
N LYS A 73 -25.20 -38.03 -1.30
CA LYS A 73 -25.35 -39.29 -0.57
C LYS A 73 -25.88 -40.41 -1.49
N ALA A 74 -26.91 -40.12 -2.26
CA ALA A 74 -27.49 -41.08 -3.21
C ALA A 74 -26.50 -41.50 -4.32
N GLN A 75 -25.69 -40.56 -4.84
CA GLN A 75 -24.71 -40.79 -5.89
C GLN A 75 -23.42 -41.48 -5.40
N SER A 76 -23.07 -41.32 -4.12
CA SER A 76 -21.81 -41.82 -3.52
C SER A 76 -21.66 -43.33 -3.54
N GLY A 77 -22.79 -44.10 -3.65
CA GLY A 77 -22.81 -45.53 -3.50
C GLY A 77 -22.55 -46.04 -2.10
N LEU A 78 -22.40 -45.17 -1.11
CA LEU A 78 -22.18 -45.52 0.30
C LEU A 78 -23.46 -46.02 0.93
N SER A 79 -23.35 -47.05 1.78
CA SER A 79 -24.44 -47.46 2.64
C SER A 79 -24.76 -46.38 3.68
N ASN A 80 -25.97 -46.40 4.20
CA ASN A 80 -26.38 -45.50 5.29
C ASN A 80 -25.46 -45.60 6.52
N ARG A 81 -24.92 -46.80 6.78
CA ARG A 81 -23.98 -46.99 7.90
C ARG A 81 -22.64 -46.29 7.67
N GLU A 82 -22.11 -46.38 6.46
CA GLU A 82 -20.86 -45.69 6.08
C GLU A 82 -21.05 -44.19 6.11
N TRP A 83 -22.14 -43.68 5.53
CA TRP A 83 -22.45 -42.24 5.56
C TRP A 83 -22.56 -41.72 6.99
N GLN A 84 -23.31 -42.41 7.87
CA GLN A 84 -23.40 -42.04 9.28
C GLN A 84 -22.05 -42.13 10.02
N ALA A 85 -21.16 -43.02 9.59
CA ALA A 85 -19.82 -43.08 10.17
C ALA A 85 -19.03 -41.80 9.83
N ILE A 86 -19.08 -41.32 8.57
CA ILE A 86 -18.48 -40.05 8.14
C ILE A 86 -19.07 -38.86 8.90
N GLU A 87 -20.40 -38.81 9.04
CA GLU A 87 -21.09 -37.75 9.79
C GLU A 87 -20.59 -37.67 11.25
N ARG A 88 -20.48 -38.84 11.92
CA ARG A 88 -19.96 -38.89 13.30
C ARG A 88 -18.50 -38.50 13.41
N GLU A 89 -17.66 -38.92 12.45
CA GLU A 89 -16.24 -38.58 12.41
C GLU A 89 -16.06 -37.06 12.27
N VAL A 90 -16.72 -36.45 11.28
CA VAL A 90 -16.67 -35.00 11.04
C VAL A 90 -17.21 -34.21 12.22
N ALA A 91 -18.35 -34.63 12.80
CA ALA A 91 -18.90 -34.00 13.99
C ALA A 91 -17.95 -34.09 15.21
N GLY A 92 -17.24 -35.20 15.34
CA GLY A 92 -16.21 -35.40 16.37
C GLY A 92 -15.01 -34.48 16.17
N GLU A 93 -14.52 -34.34 14.92
CA GLU A 93 -13.43 -33.45 14.58
C GLU A 93 -13.78 -31.98 14.87
N VAL A 94 -14.97 -31.55 14.45
CA VAL A 94 -15.46 -30.19 14.72
C VAL A 94 -15.59 -29.91 16.21
N ALA A 95 -16.16 -30.85 16.97
CA ALA A 95 -16.30 -30.73 18.42
C ALA A 95 -14.91 -30.66 19.11
N ALA A 96 -13.98 -31.50 18.70
CA ALA A 96 -12.62 -31.51 19.23
C ALA A 96 -11.87 -30.18 18.91
N ALA A 97 -11.99 -29.69 17.68
CA ALA A 97 -11.40 -28.42 17.29
C ALA A 97 -11.98 -27.23 18.08
N LEU A 98 -13.32 -27.24 18.32
CA LEU A 98 -13.98 -26.23 19.15
C LEU A 98 -13.47 -26.28 20.59
N ALA A 99 -13.44 -27.48 21.19
CA ALA A 99 -12.95 -27.66 22.55
C ALA A 99 -11.48 -27.22 22.70
N GLU A 100 -10.63 -27.56 21.74
CA GLU A 100 -9.25 -27.10 21.70
C GLU A 100 -9.18 -25.58 21.64
N ALA A 101 -9.94 -24.94 20.73
CA ALA A 101 -9.94 -23.49 20.59
C ALA A 101 -10.40 -22.80 21.89
N GLN A 102 -11.43 -23.31 22.53
CA GLN A 102 -11.94 -22.79 23.81
C GLN A 102 -10.94 -23.00 24.96
N SER A 103 -10.17 -24.09 24.96
CA SER A 103 -9.17 -24.38 25.99
C SER A 103 -7.94 -23.49 25.95
N ARG A 104 -7.67 -22.84 24.83
CA ARG A 104 -6.49 -21.96 24.64
C ARG A 104 -6.55 -20.69 25.48
N GLY A 105 -7.72 -20.35 26.02
CA GLY A 105 -7.92 -19.12 26.78
C GLY A 105 -7.93 -17.86 25.91
N VAL A 106 -7.98 -16.72 26.56
CA VAL A 106 -7.92 -15.41 25.89
C VAL A 106 -6.46 -15.09 25.55
N SER A 107 -6.23 -14.58 24.36
CA SER A 107 -4.90 -14.09 23.98
C SER A 107 -4.45 -12.98 24.94
N ASP A 108 -3.14 -12.88 25.14
CA ASP A 108 -2.53 -11.83 25.95
C ASP A 108 -2.86 -10.44 25.34
N PRO A 109 -3.56 -9.57 26.07
CA PRO A 109 -3.93 -8.25 25.56
C PRO A 109 -2.71 -7.37 25.19
N ASP A 110 -1.57 -7.57 25.88
CA ASP A 110 -0.35 -6.79 25.63
C ASP A 110 0.26 -7.12 24.26
N ARG A 111 -0.18 -8.20 23.65
CA ARG A 111 0.26 -8.64 22.31
C ARG A 111 -0.71 -8.28 21.18
N VAL A 112 -1.73 -7.49 21.45
CA VAL A 112 -2.73 -7.12 20.42
C VAL A 112 -2.13 -6.32 19.26
N THR A 113 -1.01 -5.65 19.47
CA THR A 113 -0.29 -4.88 18.46
C THR A 113 0.78 -5.68 17.70
N ASP A 114 1.01 -6.95 18.08
CA ASP A 114 1.94 -7.82 17.34
C ASP A 114 1.46 -8.03 15.89
N HIS A 115 2.40 -8.19 14.98
CA HIS A 115 2.15 -8.55 13.59
C HIS A 115 1.37 -7.51 12.75
N VAL A 116 1.30 -6.26 13.16
CA VAL A 116 0.81 -5.18 12.28
C VAL A 116 1.77 -5.01 11.10
N PHE A 117 3.07 -5.04 11.38
CA PHE A 117 4.13 -5.06 10.39
C PHE A 117 4.99 -6.32 10.53
N PHE A 118 5.84 -6.57 9.53
CA PHE A 118 6.79 -7.65 9.60
C PHE A 118 7.79 -7.42 10.71
N GLU A 119 7.88 -8.37 11.61
CA GLU A 119 8.80 -8.38 12.74
C GLU A 119 10.00 -9.25 12.39
N GLY A 120 11.16 -8.64 12.31
CA GLY A 120 12.40 -9.35 11.99
C GLY A 120 13.31 -8.54 11.07
N GLU A 121 14.38 -9.20 10.60
CA GLU A 121 15.27 -8.61 9.61
C GLU A 121 14.59 -8.53 8.23
N MET A 122 15.01 -7.55 7.41
CA MET A 122 14.60 -7.46 6.02
C MET A 122 15.03 -8.76 5.32
N GLN A 123 14.03 -9.56 4.98
CA GLN A 123 14.24 -10.87 4.37
C GLN A 123 13.86 -10.85 2.90
N ARG A 124 14.21 -11.90 2.25
CA ARG A 124 13.71 -12.26 0.94
C ARG A 124 12.23 -12.47 1.01
N VAL A 125 11.52 -11.69 0.29
CA VAL A 125 10.08 -11.67 0.37
C VAL A 125 9.49 -12.90 -0.27
N GLY A 126 8.58 -13.58 0.46
CA GLY A 126 7.73 -14.61 -0.10
C GLY A 126 8.44 -15.68 -0.93
N GLY A 127 9.66 -16.02 -0.61
CA GLY A 127 10.48 -16.95 -1.42
C GLY A 127 10.84 -16.41 -2.80
N LEU A 128 10.81 -15.10 -2.99
CA LEU A 128 11.08 -14.43 -4.26
C LEU A 128 12.54 -14.43 -4.67
N TRP A 129 13.44 -14.59 -3.71
CA TRP A 129 14.87 -14.51 -3.93
C TRP A 129 15.52 -15.87 -4.02
N ASN A 130 16.68 -15.91 -4.67
CA ASN A 130 17.55 -17.08 -4.61
C ASN A 130 18.12 -17.25 -3.20
N SER A 131 18.38 -18.52 -2.83
CA SER A 131 19.03 -18.84 -1.57
C SER A 131 20.41 -18.20 -1.48
N GLY A 132 20.71 -17.22 -0.78
CA GLY A 132 22.00 -16.53 -0.71
C GLY A 132 21.92 -15.02 -0.86
N TYR A 133 20.83 -14.48 -1.44
CA TYR A 133 20.64 -13.03 -1.46
C TYR A 133 20.42 -12.51 -0.05
N ARG A 134 21.16 -11.50 0.33
CA ARG A 134 20.95 -10.72 1.54
C ARG A 134 20.76 -9.28 1.11
N ALA A 135 19.66 -8.65 1.54
CA ALA A 135 19.48 -7.22 1.33
C ALA A 135 20.55 -6.49 2.15
N PRO A 136 21.37 -5.64 1.54
CA PRO A 136 22.31 -4.83 2.28
C PRO A 136 21.55 -3.89 3.22
N THR A 137 22.04 -3.72 4.44
CA THR A 137 21.57 -2.72 5.38
C THR A 137 22.40 -1.46 5.21
N ALA A 138 22.01 -0.57 4.32
CA ALA A 138 22.60 0.75 4.25
C ALA A 138 21.90 1.67 5.25
N THR A 139 22.66 2.35 6.08
CA THR A 139 22.16 3.28 7.08
C THR A 139 22.34 4.73 6.68
N GLU A 140 23.20 5.01 5.73
CA GLU A 140 23.53 6.34 5.26
C GLU A 140 23.49 6.41 3.74
N GLU A 141 23.13 7.58 3.21
CA GLU A 141 23.20 7.86 1.78
C GLU A 141 24.66 7.83 1.34
N PRO A 142 25.06 6.93 0.44
CA PRO A 142 26.43 6.91 -0.02
C PRO A 142 26.74 8.22 -0.74
N ALA A 143 27.93 8.73 -0.53
CA ALA A 143 28.43 9.90 -1.28
C ALA A 143 28.52 9.52 -2.76
N GLY A 144 27.43 9.76 -3.48
CA GLY A 144 27.36 9.47 -4.92
C GLY A 144 28.31 10.37 -5.70
N ALA A 145 29.15 9.76 -6.50
CA ALA A 145 29.94 10.45 -7.51
C ALA A 145 29.28 10.28 -8.88
N GLY A 146 29.27 11.32 -9.71
CA GLY A 146 28.81 11.22 -11.08
C GLY A 146 27.64 12.13 -11.43
N GLN A 147 27.07 11.88 -12.62
CA GLN A 147 25.97 12.68 -13.14
C GLN A 147 24.71 12.54 -12.27
N ARG A 148 24.10 13.68 -11.95
CA ARG A 148 22.82 13.73 -11.25
C ARG A 148 21.69 13.30 -12.19
N ILE A 149 20.91 12.33 -11.78
CA ILE A 149 19.73 11.83 -12.49
C ILE A 149 18.45 12.33 -11.84
N ASN A 150 17.36 12.42 -12.59
CA ASN A 150 16.04 12.73 -12.08
C ASN A 150 15.36 11.50 -11.45
N MET A 151 14.27 11.71 -10.73
CA MET A 151 13.55 10.63 -10.06
C MET A 151 12.94 9.62 -11.04
N VAL A 152 12.47 10.06 -12.23
CA VAL A 152 11.96 9.15 -13.27
C VAL A 152 13.02 8.11 -13.62
N THR A 153 14.25 8.58 -13.92
CA THR A 153 15.37 7.69 -14.26
C THR A 153 15.77 6.80 -13.08
N ALA A 154 15.77 7.36 -11.87
CA ALA A 154 16.12 6.65 -10.64
C ALA A 154 15.14 5.49 -10.36
N ILE A 155 13.84 5.74 -10.40
CA ILE A 155 12.79 4.73 -10.17
C ILE A 155 12.84 3.67 -11.28
N ARG A 156 12.89 4.09 -12.56
CA ARG A 156 12.97 3.16 -13.70
C ARG A 156 14.17 2.25 -13.62
N ARG A 157 15.37 2.80 -13.35
CA ARG A 157 16.59 2.00 -13.21
C ARG A 157 16.50 1.03 -12.02
N THR A 158 15.89 1.44 -10.92
CA THR A 158 15.67 0.55 -9.76
C THR A 158 14.73 -0.60 -10.12
N LEU A 159 13.58 -0.30 -10.76
CA LEU A 159 12.66 -1.33 -11.23
C LEU A 159 13.36 -2.29 -12.21
N GLU A 160 14.13 -1.78 -13.16
CA GLU A 160 14.89 -2.58 -14.10
C GLU A 160 15.83 -3.57 -13.41
N GLN A 161 16.57 -3.09 -12.41
CA GLN A 161 17.51 -3.94 -11.64
C GLN A 161 16.77 -5.00 -10.83
N GLU A 162 15.69 -4.62 -10.14
CA GLU A 162 14.94 -5.55 -9.30
C GLU A 162 14.15 -6.58 -10.14
N ILE A 163 13.61 -6.21 -11.31
CA ILE A 163 12.99 -7.17 -12.24
C ILE A 163 14.03 -8.17 -12.77
N LYS A 164 15.24 -7.70 -13.07
CA LYS A 164 16.34 -8.56 -13.53
C LYS A 164 16.81 -9.52 -12.45
N ALA A 165 16.93 -9.01 -11.22
CA ALA A 165 17.44 -9.81 -10.08
C ALA A 165 16.40 -10.79 -9.54
N ASN A 166 15.10 -10.47 -9.65
CA ASN A 166 14.02 -11.25 -9.08
C ASN A 166 12.97 -11.61 -10.14
N PRO A 167 12.91 -12.91 -10.57
CA PRO A 167 11.99 -13.35 -11.61
C PRO A 167 10.51 -13.24 -11.23
N ARG A 168 10.18 -12.97 -9.97
CA ARG A 168 8.80 -12.87 -9.47
C ARG A 168 8.29 -11.44 -9.36
N VAL A 169 9.10 -10.42 -9.61
CA VAL A 169 8.65 -9.02 -9.67
C VAL A 169 7.85 -8.80 -10.95
N LEU A 170 6.62 -8.30 -10.81
CA LEU A 170 5.72 -7.96 -11.91
C LEU A 170 5.29 -6.50 -11.78
N VAL A 171 5.43 -5.72 -12.85
CA VAL A 171 5.06 -4.30 -12.90
C VAL A 171 3.85 -4.16 -13.82
N PHE A 172 2.76 -3.60 -13.34
CA PHE A 172 1.53 -3.49 -14.13
C PHE A 172 0.64 -2.35 -13.65
N GLY A 173 -0.30 -1.98 -14.49
CA GLY A 173 -1.24 -0.89 -14.26
C GLY A 173 -1.77 -0.38 -15.59
N GLU A 174 -2.38 0.79 -15.57
CA GLU A 174 -2.85 1.44 -16.78
C GLU A 174 -1.69 2.12 -17.50
N ASP A 175 -1.57 1.91 -18.81
CA ASP A 175 -0.52 2.51 -19.63
C ASP A 175 0.94 2.20 -19.20
N VAL A 176 1.16 1.22 -18.37
CA VAL A 176 2.47 0.84 -17.81
C VAL A 176 3.36 0.13 -18.83
N GLY A 177 2.74 -0.56 -19.79
CA GLY A 177 3.40 -1.38 -20.80
C GLY A 177 4.12 -0.54 -21.87
N PRO A 178 3.65 -0.57 -23.15
CA PRO A 178 4.37 0.08 -24.25
C PRO A 178 4.51 1.60 -24.09
N LYS A 179 3.51 2.26 -23.48
CA LYS A 179 3.55 3.72 -23.23
C LYS A 179 4.56 4.10 -22.17
N GLY A 180 4.84 3.20 -21.22
CA GLY A 180 5.83 3.42 -20.17
C GLY A 180 5.33 4.24 -18.98
N GLY A 181 4.02 4.24 -18.73
CA GLY A 181 3.36 5.02 -17.68
C GLY A 181 3.13 6.47 -18.08
N VAL A 182 2.22 7.15 -17.36
CA VAL A 182 1.89 8.57 -17.63
C VAL A 182 3.10 9.49 -17.46
N HIS A 183 4.03 9.13 -16.61
CA HIS A 183 5.26 9.89 -16.33
C HIS A 183 6.54 9.24 -16.85
N ALA A 184 6.42 8.30 -17.79
CA ALA A 184 7.54 7.56 -18.41
C ALA A 184 8.44 6.80 -17.41
N VAL A 185 7.93 6.45 -16.24
CA VAL A 185 8.70 5.75 -15.21
C VAL A 185 8.99 4.30 -15.61
N THR A 186 8.12 3.67 -16.38
CA THR A 186 8.27 2.29 -16.87
C THR A 186 8.65 2.17 -18.34
N LEU A 187 8.99 3.31 -18.98
CA LEU A 187 9.32 3.35 -20.41
C LEU A 187 10.47 2.39 -20.78
N GLY A 188 10.19 1.51 -21.76
CA GLY A 188 11.15 0.50 -22.27
C GLY A 188 11.26 -0.76 -21.41
N LEU A 189 10.63 -0.81 -20.22
CA LEU A 189 10.71 -2.02 -19.39
C LEU A 189 9.95 -3.21 -20.02
N GLN A 190 8.79 -2.99 -20.64
CA GLN A 190 8.07 -4.08 -21.32
C GLN A 190 8.87 -4.63 -22.50
N GLU A 191 9.50 -3.76 -23.32
CA GLU A 191 10.35 -4.20 -24.42
C GLU A 191 11.50 -5.10 -23.92
N LYS A 192 12.09 -4.74 -22.77
CA LYS A 192 13.23 -5.43 -22.20
C LYS A 192 12.87 -6.75 -21.51
N PHE A 193 11.74 -6.81 -20.80
CA PHE A 193 11.38 -7.95 -19.92
C PHE A 193 10.16 -8.74 -20.39
N GLY A 194 9.50 -8.29 -21.43
CA GLY A 194 8.32 -8.93 -22.00
C GLY A 194 7.00 -8.61 -21.29
N VAL A 195 5.90 -8.85 -22.01
CA VAL A 195 4.54 -8.61 -21.55
C VAL A 195 4.12 -9.45 -20.32
N GLN A 196 4.82 -10.53 -20.02
CA GLN A 196 4.54 -11.34 -18.84
C GLN A 196 5.11 -10.74 -17.55
N ARG A 197 5.99 -9.76 -17.67
CA ARG A 197 6.66 -9.12 -16.53
C ARG A 197 6.24 -7.66 -16.34
N VAL A 198 5.96 -6.98 -17.46
CA VAL A 198 5.52 -5.57 -17.47
C VAL A 198 4.34 -5.48 -18.43
N PHE A 199 3.16 -5.12 -17.92
CA PHE A 199 1.94 -5.19 -18.76
C PHE A 199 0.87 -4.18 -18.33
N ASP A 200 0.02 -3.85 -19.30
CA ASP A 200 -1.16 -3.02 -19.08
C ASP A 200 -2.32 -3.83 -18.49
N THR A 201 -3.15 -3.14 -17.73
CA THR A 201 -4.43 -3.61 -17.24
C THR A 201 -5.56 -2.80 -17.85
N SER A 202 -6.81 -3.27 -17.70
CA SER A 202 -7.96 -2.41 -17.90
C SER A 202 -8.08 -1.37 -16.78
N LEU A 203 -8.82 -0.29 -17.06
CA LEU A 203 -9.23 0.73 -16.10
C LEU A 203 -10.14 0.11 -15.03
N ASN A 204 -9.55 -0.32 -13.95
CA ASN A 204 -10.24 -0.90 -12.81
C ASN A 204 -9.28 -0.95 -11.62
N GLU A 205 -9.24 0.08 -10.83
CA GLU A 205 -8.25 0.23 -9.76
C GLU A 205 -8.43 -0.78 -8.63
N GLU A 206 -9.68 -1.13 -8.30
CA GLU A 206 -9.98 -2.23 -7.37
C GLU A 206 -9.46 -3.57 -7.90
N GLY A 207 -9.62 -3.81 -9.20
CA GLY A 207 -9.10 -5.00 -9.88
C GLY A 207 -7.57 -4.99 -9.97
N ILE A 208 -6.93 -3.83 -10.11
CA ILE A 208 -5.47 -3.69 -10.09
C ILE A 208 -4.92 -4.10 -8.73
N VAL A 209 -5.46 -3.53 -7.65
CA VAL A 209 -4.99 -3.85 -6.28
C VAL A 209 -5.40 -5.26 -5.87
N GLY A 210 -6.65 -5.67 -6.11
CA GLY A 210 -7.12 -7.04 -5.78
C GLY A 210 -6.31 -8.13 -6.49
N ARG A 211 -5.93 -7.90 -7.76
CA ARG A 211 -5.01 -8.79 -8.49
C ARG A 211 -3.63 -8.83 -7.84
N ALA A 212 -3.10 -7.69 -7.40
CA ALA A 212 -1.83 -7.62 -6.69
C ALA A 212 -1.88 -8.44 -5.40
N VAL A 213 -2.96 -8.35 -4.62
CA VAL A 213 -3.16 -9.18 -3.42
C VAL A 213 -3.06 -10.66 -3.76
N GLY A 214 -3.82 -11.13 -4.77
CA GLY A 214 -3.78 -12.53 -5.20
C GLY A 214 -2.40 -12.97 -5.69
N MET A 215 -1.69 -12.12 -6.45
CA MET A 215 -0.32 -12.38 -6.90
C MET A 215 0.66 -12.50 -5.74
N ALA A 216 0.56 -11.61 -4.75
CA ALA A 216 1.41 -11.64 -3.55
C ALA A 216 1.17 -12.92 -2.73
N LEU A 217 -0.08 -13.33 -2.53
CA LEU A 217 -0.42 -14.58 -1.88
C LEU A 217 0.09 -15.81 -2.65
N ALA A 218 0.18 -15.73 -3.98
CA ALA A 218 0.80 -16.75 -4.81
C ALA A 218 2.34 -16.72 -4.80
N GLY A 219 2.95 -15.85 -4.01
CA GLY A 219 4.42 -15.74 -3.85
C GLY A 219 5.10 -14.89 -4.92
N LEU A 220 4.38 -14.02 -5.62
CA LEU A 220 4.96 -13.01 -6.50
C LEU A 220 5.23 -11.71 -5.73
N MET A 221 5.98 -10.79 -6.33
CA MET A 221 6.16 -9.42 -5.85
C MET A 221 5.52 -8.46 -6.86
N PRO A 222 4.23 -8.17 -6.70
CA PRO A 222 3.53 -7.26 -7.58
C PRO A 222 3.91 -5.79 -7.29
N VAL A 223 4.05 -5.03 -8.38
CA VAL A 223 4.28 -3.60 -8.37
C VAL A 223 3.19 -2.93 -9.20
N PRO A 224 1.95 -2.89 -8.68
CA PRO A 224 0.86 -2.19 -9.34
C PRO A 224 1.10 -0.67 -9.37
N GLU A 225 0.63 -0.02 -10.42
CA GLU A 225 0.54 1.44 -10.52
C GLU A 225 -0.91 1.86 -10.69
N ILE A 226 -1.35 2.81 -9.86
CA ILE A 226 -2.55 3.60 -10.09
C ILE A 226 -2.07 4.97 -10.58
N GLN A 227 -2.45 5.36 -11.79
CA GLN A 227 -1.87 6.50 -12.54
C GLN A 227 -1.83 7.84 -11.78
N PHE A 228 -2.83 8.06 -10.92
CA PHE A 228 -2.96 9.23 -10.07
C PHE A 228 -3.54 8.82 -8.73
N ARG A 229 -2.98 9.36 -7.67
CA ARG A 229 -3.34 9.01 -6.29
C ARG A 229 -4.86 8.99 -6.05
N LYS A 230 -5.59 9.98 -6.56
CA LYS A 230 -7.04 10.10 -6.34
C LYS A 230 -7.84 8.90 -6.87
N TYR A 231 -7.38 8.25 -7.90
CA TYR A 231 -8.03 7.08 -8.46
C TYR A 231 -7.79 5.79 -7.65
N SER A 232 -7.06 5.85 -6.53
CA SER A 232 -6.99 4.70 -5.60
C SER A 232 -8.25 4.50 -4.77
N GLU A 233 -9.17 5.46 -4.73
CA GLU A 233 -10.38 5.40 -3.89
C GLU A 233 -11.30 4.21 -4.22
N PRO A 234 -11.54 3.83 -5.49
CA PRO A 234 -12.28 2.61 -5.79
C PRO A 234 -11.64 1.33 -5.21
N ALA A 235 -10.33 1.34 -4.96
CA ALA A 235 -9.59 0.21 -4.39
C ALA A 235 -9.45 0.24 -2.86
N THR A 236 -10.16 1.12 -2.16
CA THR A 236 -10.02 1.32 -0.72
C THR A 236 -10.22 0.02 0.09
N GLU A 237 -11.23 -0.77 -0.26
CA GLU A 237 -11.49 -2.06 0.41
C GLU A 237 -10.31 -3.02 0.25
N GLN A 238 -9.79 -3.19 -0.97
CA GLN A 238 -8.65 -4.06 -1.25
C GLN A 238 -7.38 -3.59 -0.51
N ILE A 239 -7.19 -2.28 -0.38
CA ILE A 239 -6.08 -1.69 0.36
C ILE A 239 -6.22 -2.03 1.85
N HIS A 240 -7.38 -1.79 2.46
CA HIS A 240 -7.60 -2.07 3.88
C HIS A 240 -7.48 -3.57 4.20
N ASP A 241 -8.08 -4.43 3.39
CA ASP A 241 -7.98 -5.86 3.58
C ASP A 241 -6.54 -6.38 3.47
N CYS A 242 -5.79 -5.88 2.49
CA CYS A 242 -4.38 -6.22 2.31
C CYS A 242 -3.54 -5.85 3.55
N GLY A 243 -3.67 -4.63 4.04
CA GLY A 243 -2.89 -4.14 5.18
C GLY A 243 -3.11 -4.94 6.46
N THR A 244 -4.37 -5.31 6.74
CA THR A 244 -4.73 -6.03 7.96
C THR A 244 -4.46 -7.54 7.91
N MET A 245 -4.10 -8.08 6.76
CA MET A 245 -4.00 -9.52 6.52
C MET A 245 -2.99 -10.21 7.46
N ARG A 246 -1.81 -9.65 7.66
CA ARG A 246 -0.79 -10.19 8.57
C ARG A 246 -1.32 -10.30 10.00
N TRP A 247 -1.91 -9.24 10.50
CA TRP A 247 -2.46 -9.17 11.85
C TRP A 247 -3.61 -10.17 12.04
N ARG A 248 -4.59 -10.17 11.10
CA ARG A 248 -5.74 -11.09 11.15
C ARG A 248 -5.36 -12.57 11.12
N THR A 249 -4.22 -12.90 10.54
CA THR A 249 -3.76 -14.29 10.39
C THR A 249 -2.65 -14.65 11.36
N HIS A 250 -2.37 -13.79 12.34
CA HIS A 250 -1.29 -14.00 13.30
C HIS A 250 0.04 -14.32 12.59
N ASN A 251 0.43 -13.47 11.65
CA ASN A 251 1.65 -13.57 10.85
C ASN A 251 1.79 -14.84 9.97
N ARG A 252 0.68 -15.55 9.71
CA ARG A 252 0.74 -16.77 8.86
C ARG A 252 0.94 -16.44 7.40
N PHE A 253 0.36 -15.36 6.93
CA PHE A 253 0.58 -14.82 5.58
C PHE A 253 0.32 -13.33 5.52
N ALA A 254 0.90 -12.71 4.51
CA ALA A 254 0.71 -11.31 4.16
C ALA A 254 0.71 -11.18 2.62
N ALA A 255 0.33 -10.02 2.12
CA ALA A 255 0.38 -9.73 0.69
C ALA A 255 1.37 -8.57 0.42
N PRO A 256 2.69 -8.80 0.49
CA PRO A 256 3.67 -7.78 0.19
C PRO A 256 3.56 -7.32 -1.26
N MET A 257 3.52 -6.01 -1.46
CA MET A 257 3.47 -5.36 -2.77
C MET A 257 4.02 -3.95 -2.69
N VAL A 258 4.30 -3.35 -3.83
CA VAL A 258 4.63 -1.92 -3.91
C VAL A 258 3.59 -1.23 -4.79
N LEU A 259 2.57 -0.64 -4.17
CA LEU A 259 1.57 0.16 -4.86
C LEU A 259 2.16 1.55 -5.15
N ARG A 260 2.47 1.81 -6.42
CA ARG A 260 2.98 3.10 -6.88
C ARG A 260 1.81 4.02 -7.19
N VAL A 261 1.87 5.22 -6.60
CA VAL A 261 0.81 6.22 -6.74
C VAL A 261 1.42 7.59 -7.05
N PRO A 262 1.46 8.00 -8.32
CA PRO A 262 1.77 9.39 -8.66
C PRO A 262 0.75 10.34 -8.02
N GLY A 263 1.24 11.35 -7.31
CA GLY A 263 0.42 12.33 -6.59
C GLY A 263 1.12 13.68 -6.51
N GLY A 264 0.47 14.64 -5.85
CA GLY A 264 1.03 15.96 -5.62
C GLY A 264 0.79 16.97 -6.75
N PHE A 265 0.84 18.22 -6.37
CA PHE A 265 0.59 19.34 -7.26
C PHE A 265 1.76 19.55 -8.25
N PHE A 266 1.46 19.58 -9.53
CA PHE A 266 2.46 19.77 -10.58
C PHE A 266 2.09 20.87 -11.58
N LYS A 267 0.90 20.80 -12.14
CA LYS A 267 0.35 21.79 -13.06
C LYS A 267 -1.09 22.06 -12.64
N CYS A 268 -1.63 23.21 -13.06
CA CYS A 268 -3.07 23.43 -12.96
C CYS A 268 -3.78 22.46 -13.88
N GLY A 269 -4.26 21.39 -13.30
CA GLY A 269 -5.01 20.37 -13.98
C GLY A 269 -6.26 20.06 -13.20
N ASP A 270 -6.88 18.97 -13.55
CA ASP A 270 -8.01 18.43 -12.84
C ASP A 270 -7.67 18.25 -11.34
N PRO A 271 -8.55 18.63 -10.41
CA PRO A 271 -8.36 18.38 -8.98
C PRO A 271 -8.01 16.94 -8.65
N TRP A 272 -8.58 15.98 -9.38
CA TRP A 272 -8.36 14.55 -9.22
C TRP A 272 -6.91 14.10 -9.47
N HIS A 273 -6.14 14.87 -10.23
CA HIS A 273 -4.75 14.55 -10.57
C HIS A 273 -3.72 15.20 -9.64
N SER A 274 -4.13 16.04 -8.69
CA SER A 274 -3.22 16.97 -8.02
C SER A 274 -3.09 16.79 -6.51
N MET A 275 -3.97 16.03 -5.87
CA MET A 275 -3.97 15.87 -4.41
C MET A 275 -2.97 14.81 -3.96
N THR A 276 -2.39 14.98 -2.76
CA THR A 276 -1.57 13.96 -2.11
C THR A 276 -2.39 13.07 -1.18
N ASN A 277 -3.17 13.66 -0.27
CA ASN A 277 -4.02 12.97 0.71
C ASN A 277 -3.31 11.71 1.28
N GLU A 278 -2.04 11.80 1.55
CA GLU A 278 -1.23 10.69 2.04
C GLU A 278 -1.72 10.13 3.36
N VAL A 279 -2.44 10.95 4.12
CA VAL A 279 -3.02 10.56 5.41
C VAL A 279 -4.01 9.40 5.28
N GLU A 280 -4.72 9.27 4.17
CA GLU A 280 -5.66 8.15 3.95
C GLU A 280 -4.94 6.79 3.97
N PHE A 281 -3.72 6.75 3.45
CA PHE A 281 -2.91 5.54 3.49
C PHE A 281 -2.21 5.33 4.84
N VAL A 282 -1.83 6.41 5.52
CA VAL A 282 -1.29 6.33 6.89
C VAL A 282 -2.36 5.79 7.85
N HIS A 283 -3.63 6.11 7.62
CA HIS A 283 -4.76 5.61 8.40
C HIS A 283 -5.16 4.16 8.05
N SER A 284 -4.43 3.50 7.14
CA SER A 284 -4.67 2.11 6.74
C SER A 284 -3.66 1.18 7.44
N PRO A 285 -4.03 0.50 8.55
CA PRO A 285 -3.09 -0.33 9.31
C PRO A 285 -2.40 -1.38 8.45
N GLY A 286 -1.11 -1.61 8.71
CA GLY A 286 -0.28 -2.61 8.03
C GLY A 286 0.38 -2.14 6.74
N TRP A 287 0.05 -0.95 6.22
CA TRP A 287 0.75 -0.35 5.10
C TRP A 287 1.92 0.53 5.56
N LYS A 288 3.04 0.42 4.87
CA LYS A 288 4.12 1.41 4.96
C LYS A 288 3.90 2.48 3.89
N VAL A 289 4.25 3.74 4.22
CA VAL A 289 4.03 4.88 3.31
C VAL A 289 5.35 5.60 3.09
N ALA A 290 5.84 5.60 1.84
CA ALA A 290 7.06 6.27 1.41
C ALA A 290 6.72 7.49 0.55
N VAL A 291 7.36 8.61 0.84
CA VAL A 291 7.23 9.88 0.09
C VAL A 291 8.63 10.45 -0.18
N PRO A 292 9.41 9.83 -1.09
CA PRO A 292 10.75 10.31 -1.38
C PRO A 292 10.71 11.71 -2.01
N SER A 293 11.61 12.58 -1.58
CA SER A 293 11.75 13.94 -2.09
C SER A 293 12.86 14.10 -3.14
N ASN A 294 13.70 13.09 -3.34
CA ASN A 294 14.79 13.13 -4.32
C ASN A 294 15.13 11.75 -4.88
N ALA A 295 15.96 11.73 -5.92
CA ALA A 295 16.30 10.53 -6.67
C ALA A 295 17.01 9.45 -5.84
N ALA A 296 17.88 9.82 -4.91
CA ALA A 296 18.59 8.85 -4.08
C ALA A 296 17.66 8.18 -3.07
N ASP A 297 16.81 8.95 -2.40
CA ASP A 297 15.80 8.44 -1.48
C ASP A 297 14.78 7.53 -2.22
N ALA A 298 14.39 7.91 -3.45
CA ALA A 298 13.52 7.08 -4.27
C ALA A 298 14.15 5.71 -4.57
N VAL A 299 15.43 5.65 -4.91
CA VAL A 299 16.15 4.37 -5.11
C VAL A 299 16.16 3.53 -3.83
N GLY A 300 16.58 4.13 -2.73
CA GLY A 300 16.76 3.40 -1.46
C GLY A 300 15.46 2.87 -0.89
N LEU A 301 14.40 3.70 -0.87
CA LEU A 301 13.08 3.32 -0.36
C LEU A 301 12.36 2.32 -1.27
N LEU A 302 12.42 2.51 -2.60
CA LEU A 302 11.81 1.57 -3.54
C LEU A 302 12.45 0.18 -3.43
N ARG A 303 13.77 0.14 -3.30
CA ARG A 303 14.51 -1.11 -3.12
C ARG A 303 14.18 -1.77 -1.77
N ALA A 304 14.08 -0.98 -0.70
CA ALA A 304 13.62 -1.47 0.60
C ALA A 304 12.20 -2.06 0.53
N ALA A 305 11.32 -1.40 -0.20
CA ALA A 305 9.95 -1.86 -0.41
C ALA A 305 9.90 -3.19 -1.20
N LEU A 306 10.62 -3.27 -2.33
CA LEU A 306 10.66 -4.45 -3.20
C LEU A 306 11.32 -5.67 -2.54
N ARG A 307 12.12 -5.44 -1.51
CA ARG A 307 12.84 -6.47 -0.75
C ARG A 307 12.26 -6.70 0.65
N GLY A 308 11.20 -5.96 1.00
CA GLY A 308 10.48 -6.07 2.26
C GLY A 308 9.36 -7.11 2.23
N ASN A 309 8.74 -7.34 3.38
CA ASN A 309 7.63 -8.29 3.58
C ASN A 309 6.28 -7.59 3.84
N ASP A 310 6.23 -6.28 3.85
CA ASP A 310 5.01 -5.52 4.08
C ASP A 310 4.50 -4.87 2.80
N PRO A 311 3.20 -4.62 2.66
CA PRO A 311 2.70 -3.80 1.58
C PRO A 311 3.15 -2.34 1.77
N VAL A 312 3.52 -1.69 0.66
CA VAL A 312 4.06 -0.32 0.64
C VAL A 312 3.28 0.53 -0.34
N ILE A 313 2.82 1.69 0.12
CA ILE A 313 2.42 2.80 -0.75
C ILE A 313 3.66 3.60 -1.08
N PHE A 314 3.99 3.70 -2.34
CA PHE A 314 5.13 4.45 -2.83
C PHE A 314 4.67 5.67 -3.63
N PHE A 315 4.70 6.83 -2.99
CA PHE A 315 4.35 8.08 -3.64
C PHE A 315 5.42 8.51 -4.63
N GLU A 316 4.98 8.91 -5.82
CA GLU A 316 5.80 9.54 -6.85
C GLU A 316 5.33 10.97 -7.02
N HIS A 317 5.91 11.91 -6.24
CA HIS A 317 5.45 13.29 -6.28
C HIS A 317 5.72 13.90 -7.65
N ARG A 318 4.64 14.21 -8.37
CA ARG A 318 4.67 14.59 -9.80
C ARG A 318 5.59 15.76 -10.12
N ALA A 319 5.61 16.79 -9.25
CA ALA A 319 6.52 17.93 -9.42
C ALA A 319 7.99 17.54 -9.22
N MET A 320 8.28 16.55 -8.38
CA MET A 320 9.65 16.15 -8.06
C MET A 320 10.27 15.20 -9.08
N LEU A 321 9.44 14.54 -9.91
CA LEU A 321 9.93 13.52 -10.86
C LEU A 321 11.05 14.01 -11.77
N ASP A 322 11.00 15.27 -12.21
CA ASP A 322 12.05 15.88 -13.07
C ASP A 322 12.59 17.21 -12.50
N ASP A 323 12.26 17.54 -11.26
CA ASP A 323 12.74 18.77 -10.62
C ASP A 323 14.28 18.78 -10.47
N ALA A 324 14.90 19.92 -10.72
CA ALA A 324 16.34 20.09 -10.65
C ALA A 324 16.89 19.88 -9.23
N TRP A 325 16.14 20.31 -8.20
CA TRP A 325 16.50 20.12 -6.81
C TRP A 325 16.49 18.64 -6.42
N ALA A 326 15.54 17.87 -6.94
CA ALA A 326 15.37 16.45 -6.62
C ALA A 326 16.44 15.55 -7.25
N ARG A 327 17.16 16.03 -8.26
CA ARG A 327 18.21 15.23 -8.91
C ARG A 327 19.35 14.91 -7.96
N ARG A 328 19.82 13.67 -7.98
CA ARG A 328 20.98 13.17 -7.19
C ARG A 328 21.83 12.25 -8.07
N PRO A 329 23.11 12.09 -7.77
CA PRO A 329 23.91 11.01 -8.33
C PRO A 329 23.27 9.67 -8.02
N TRP A 330 23.51 8.66 -8.88
CA TRP A 330 23.06 7.28 -8.58
C TRP A 330 23.75 6.77 -7.32
N PRO A 331 22.99 6.32 -6.29
CA PRO A 331 23.57 5.99 -4.98
C PRO A 331 24.26 4.61 -4.92
N GLY A 332 24.29 3.87 -6.03
CA GLY A 332 24.82 2.53 -6.11
C GLY A 332 23.73 1.47 -6.29
N ASP A 333 24.15 0.28 -6.72
CA ASP A 333 23.23 -0.80 -7.06
C ASP A 333 22.74 -1.57 -5.82
N ASP A 334 23.44 -1.43 -4.70
CA ASP A 334 23.12 -2.09 -3.43
C ASP A 334 22.52 -1.16 -2.37
N TYR A 335 22.37 0.14 -2.68
CA TYR A 335 21.85 1.11 -1.73
C TYR A 335 20.41 0.80 -1.35
N VAL A 336 20.13 0.70 -0.06
CA VAL A 336 18.81 0.49 0.55
C VAL A 336 18.62 1.51 1.66
N LEU A 337 17.48 2.18 1.68
CA LEU A 337 17.07 3.09 2.74
C LEU A 337 15.92 2.48 3.53
N GLY A 338 16.12 2.26 4.84
CA GLY A 338 15.07 1.73 5.71
C GLY A 338 13.94 2.73 5.96
N PHE A 339 12.74 2.20 6.18
CA PHE A 339 11.59 3.01 6.59
C PHE A 339 11.77 3.54 8.03
N GLY A 340 11.14 4.67 8.34
CA GLY A 340 11.24 5.31 9.64
C GLY A 340 12.56 6.04 9.88
N ARG A 341 13.24 6.47 8.80
CA ARG A 341 14.49 7.23 8.87
C ARG A 341 14.37 8.54 8.13
N ALA A 342 14.21 9.61 8.88
CA ALA A 342 14.23 10.96 8.35
C ALA A 342 15.66 11.45 8.03
N LYS A 343 15.75 12.59 7.38
CA LYS A 343 17.02 13.26 7.08
C LYS A 343 16.97 14.73 7.48
N LYS A 344 17.94 15.18 8.24
CA LYS A 344 18.17 16.62 8.39
C LYS A 344 18.84 17.15 7.13
N THR A 345 18.12 17.92 6.32
CA THR A 345 18.64 18.53 5.09
C THR A 345 19.34 19.85 5.40
N ARG A 346 18.98 20.49 6.51
CA ARG A 346 19.68 21.62 7.14
C ARG A 346 19.80 21.37 8.64
N GLN A 347 20.85 21.92 9.24
CA GLN A 347 21.07 21.86 10.69
C GLN A 347 21.07 23.26 11.28
N GLY A 348 20.40 23.42 12.40
CA GLY A 348 20.29 24.67 13.15
C GLY A 348 19.76 24.43 14.55
N ASP A 349 19.60 25.50 15.33
CA ASP A 349 19.26 25.41 16.76
C ASP A 349 18.11 26.31 17.20
N LYS A 350 17.51 27.10 16.29
CA LYS A 350 16.44 28.06 16.64
C LYS A 350 15.03 27.52 16.43
N ILE A 351 14.84 26.64 15.45
CA ILE A 351 13.54 26.08 15.08
C ILE A 351 13.72 24.74 14.38
N THR A 352 12.80 23.81 14.62
CA THR A 352 12.65 22.57 13.86
C THR A 352 11.55 22.77 12.82
N ILE A 353 11.83 22.45 11.56
CA ILE A 353 10.88 22.44 10.46
C ILE A 353 10.73 21.00 10.00
N VAL A 354 9.53 20.43 10.15
CA VAL A 354 9.23 19.05 9.74
C VAL A 354 8.45 19.09 8.43
N THR A 355 8.91 18.35 7.44
CA THR A 355 8.32 18.39 6.08
C THR A 355 8.62 17.12 5.29
N TRP A 356 8.06 16.99 4.09
CA TRP A 356 8.31 15.89 3.16
C TRP A 356 7.96 16.26 1.71
N GLY A 357 8.39 15.44 0.74
CA GLY A 357 8.06 15.60 -0.67
C GLY A 357 8.46 16.96 -1.23
N ALA A 358 7.56 17.59 -2.01
CA ALA A 358 7.84 18.87 -2.66
C ALA A 358 7.99 20.07 -1.72
N MET A 359 7.61 19.91 -0.44
CA MET A 359 7.75 21.00 0.51
C MET A 359 9.18 21.11 1.07
N VAL A 360 10.02 20.10 0.92
CA VAL A 360 11.41 20.12 1.39
C VAL A 360 12.21 21.30 0.79
N PRO A 361 12.32 21.45 -0.55
CA PRO A 361 13.05 22.60 -1.13
C PRO A 361 12.46 23.97 -0.75
N ARG A 362 11.13 24.04 -0.57
CA ARG A 362 10.49 25.30 -0.15
C ARG A 362 10.84 25.66 1.29
N CYS A 363 10.90 24.66 2.18
CA CYS A 363 11.33 24.85 3.56
C CYS A 363 12.81 25.24 3.65
N GLU A 364 13.68 24.62 2.86
CA GLU A 364 15.09 25.00 2.79
C GLU A 364 15.28 26.46 2.34
N ALA A 365 14.57 26.88 1.30
CA ALA A 365 14.59 28.25 0.82
C ALA A 365 14.02 29.24 1.85
N ALA A 366 12.91 28.90 2.48
CA ALA A 366 12.30 29.74 3.53
C ALA A 366 13.19 29.86 4.77
N ALA A 367 13.99 28.85 5.09
CA ALA A 367 14.92 28.83 6.21
C ALA A 367 16.26 29.53 5.91
N GLU A 368 16.46 30.11 4.72
CA GLU A 368 17.70 30.80 4.40
C GLU A 368 17.97 31.96 5.36
N GLY A 369 19.18 32.01 5.93
CA GLY A 369 19.56 33.00 6.95
C GLY A 369 19.00 32.72 8.36
N VAL A 370 18.26 31.63 8.58
CA VAL A 370 17.81 31.21 9.90
C VAL A 370 18.54 29.92 10.31
N SER A 371 18.96 29.84 11.58
CA SER A 371 19.53 28.61 12.14
C SER A 371 18.40 27.60 12.43
N ALA A 372 18.01 26.84 11.41
CA ALA A 372 16.88 25.90 11.45
C ALA A 372 17.33 24.47 11.17
N ASP A 373 16.80 23.51 11.95
CA ASP A 373 16.73 22.11 11.49
C ASP A 373 15.62 22.00 10.48
N VAL A 374 15.91 21.50 9.28
CA VAL A 374 14.91 21.09 8.30
C VAL A 374 14.96 19.57 8.18
N ILE A 375 13.87 18.92 8.58
CA ILE A 375 13.76 17.47 8.62
C ILE A 375 12.83 17.01 7.50
N ASP A 376 13.38 16.29 6.54
CA ASP A 376 12.65 15.54 5.53
C ASP A 376 12.30 14.16 6.10
N LEU A 377 11.00 13.90 6.30
CA LEU A 377 10.54 12.64 6.88
C LEU A 377 10.79 11.44 5.97
N ARG A 378 10.76 11.59 4.63
CA ARG A 378 10.92 10.53 3.64
C ARG A 378 9.87 9.42 3.69
N THR A 379 9.44 9.05 4.90
CA THR A 379 8.39 8.05 5.16
C THR A 379 7.40 8.58 6.21
N LEU A 380 6.12 8.29 6.01
CA LEU A 380 5.06 8.72 6.93
C LEU A 380 4.55 7.56 7.79
N MET A 381 4.72 6.32 7.32
CA MET A 381 4.41 5.13 8.10
C MET A 381 5.47 4.04 7.86
N PRO A 382 6.28 3.70 8.83
CA PRO A 382 6.53 4.51 10.04
C PRO A 382 7.28 5.80 9.72
N TRP A 383 7.12 6.83 10.55
CA TRP A 383 7.92 8.05 10.49
C TRP A 383 8.98 8.09 11.58
N ASP A 384 10.00 8.93 11.42
CA ASP A 384 11.10 9.07 12.37
C ASP A 384 10.72 10.02 13.52
N ARG A 385 9.93 9.49 14.44
CA ARG A 385 9.43 10.21 15.60
C ARG A 385 10.56 10.69 16.52
N GLU A 386 11.57 9.84 16.72
CA GLU A 386 12.67 10.13 17.62
C GLU A 386 13.48 11.33 17.16
N MET A 387 13.87 11.36 15.86
CA MET A 387 14.60 12.48 15.29
C MET A 387 13.83 13.80 15.40
N VAL A 388 12.52 13.78 15.19
CA VAL A 388 11.67 14.96 15.29
C VAL A 388 11.61 15.45 16.75
N LEU A 389 11.30 14.57 17.70
CA LEU A 389 11.21 14.93 19.13
C LEU A 389 12.55 15.40 19.68
N GLU A 390 13.66 14.75 19.34
CA GLU A 390 15.01 15.18 19.74
C GLU A 390 15.30 16.59 19.21
N SER A 391 14.99 16.85 17.95
CA SER A 391 15.17 18.16 17.35
C SER A 391 14.31 19.22 18.03
N VAL A 392 13.02 18.93 18.26
CA VAL A 392 12.07 19.86 18.91
C VAL A 392 12.52 20.18 20.34
N ARG A 393 12.92 19.20 21.13
CA ARG A 393 13.45 19.43 22.50
C ARG A 393 14.66 20.34 22.50
N ARG A 394 15.50 20.26 21.49
CA ARG A 394 16.70 21.09 21.37
C ARG A 394 16.40 22.51 20.89
N THR A 395 15.55 22.65 19.86
CA THR A 395 15.23 23.94 19.23
C THR A 395 14.09 24.69 19.93
N ARG A 396 13.25 23.97 20.67
CA ARG A 396 12.11 24.46 21.48
C ARG A 396 10.98 25.11 20.66
N ARG A 397 11.05 25.04 19.32
CA ARG A 397 10.08 25.60 18.37
C ARG A 397 9.87 24.63 17.23
N CYS A 398 8.63 24.45 16.80
CA CYS A 398 8.30 23.55 15.71
C CYS A 398 7.34 24.16 14.68
N LEU A 399 7.71 24.04 13.43
CA LEU A 399 6.86 24.31 12.27
C LEU A 399 6.73 23.04 11.44
N ILE A 400 5.50 22.65 11.11
CA ILE A 400 5.20 21.50 10.25
C ILE A 400 4.66 22.05 8.93
N VAL A 401 5.24 21.59 7.80
CA VAL A 401 4.88 22.08 6.47
C VAL A 401 4.57 20.90 5.56
N HIS A 402 3.36 20.88 4.99
CA HIS A 402 2.95 19.88 4.00
C HIS A 402 1.88 20.44 3.04
N GLU A 403 1.73 19.80 1.89
CA GLU A 403 0.79 20.26 0.87
C GLU A 403 -0.61 19.64 0.94
N ASP A 404 -0.84 18.72 1.87
CA ASP A 404 -2.17 18.18 2.15
C ASP A 404 -3.04 19.18 2.93
N LEU A 405 -4.32 18.88 3.08
CA LEU A 405 -5.30 19.70 3.77
C LEU A 405 -4.91 19.94 5.24
N ARG A 406 -5.37 21.09 5.77
CA ARG A 406 -5.10 21.44 7.18
C ARG A 406 -5.79 20.52 8.16
N THR A 407 -7.08 20.21 7.89
CA THR A 407 -7.87 19.33 8.74
C THR A 407 -7.57 17.88 8.42
N GLY A 408 -7.16 17.13 9.45
CA GLY A 408 -6.87 15.69 9.33
C GLY A 408 -5.60 15.33 8.58
N GLY A 409 -4.90 16.27 7.92
CA GLY A 409 -3.62 15.97 7.28
C GLY A 409 -2.57 15.47 8.28
N PHE A 410 -1.59 14.68 7.84
CA PHE A 410 -0.62 13.99 8.72
C PHE A 410 0.16 14.91 9.65
N GLY A 411 0.35 16.17 9.26
CA GLY A 411 0.94 17.18 10.15
C GLY A 411 0.13 17.45 11.43
N ALA A 412 -1.14 17.07 11.51
CA ALA A 412 -1.93 17.14 12.73
C ALA A 412 -1.52 16.06 13.72
N GLU A 413 -1.25 14.86 13.27
CA GLU A 413 -0.71 13.75 14.07
C GLU A 413 0.66 14.11 14.65
N ILE A 414 1.57 14.61 13.81
CA ILE A 414 2.90 15.05 14.28
C ILE A 414 2.76 16.14 15.35
N ALA A 415 1.86 17.10 15.17
CA ALA A 415 1.62 18.15 16.15
C ALA A 415 1.06 17.60 17.48
N ALA A 416 0.16 16.60 17.40
CA ALA A 416 -0.39 15.93 18.58
C ALA A 416 0.70 15.19 19.36
N VAL A 417 1.56 14.42 18.69
CA VAL A 417 2.69 13.72 19.30
C VAL A 417 3.66 14.70 19.98
N ILE A 418 3.99 15.82 19.34
CA ILE A 418 4.85 16.84 19.93
C ILE A 418 4.18 17.47 21.16
N ALA A 419 2.88 17.74 21.10
CA ALA A 419 2.14 18.30 22.23
C ALA A 419 2.04 17.33 23.41
N ASP A 420 1.98 16.03 23.17
CA ASP A 420 1.95 15.01 24.22
C ASP A 420 3.34 14.79 24.85
N GLU A 421 4.40 14.71 24.05
CA GLU A 421 5.70 14.20 24.51
C GLU A 421 6.77 15.27 24.69
N ALA A 422 6.59 16.47 24.15
CA ALA A 422 7.56 17.57 24.22
C ALA A 422 6.92 18.91 24.62
N PHE A 423 5.71 18.91 25.20
CA PHE A 423 4.99 20.13 25.58
C PHE A 423 5.81 21.03 26.47
N LEU A 424 6.46 20.47 27.49
CA LEU A 424 7.27 21.23 28.45
C LEU A 424 8.60 21.77 27.89
N ASP A 425 8.97 21.27 26.70
CA ASP A 425 10.18 21.72 26.00
C ASP A 425 9.91 22.87 25.02
N LEU A 426 8.65 23.25 24.82
CA LEU A 426 8.27 24.25 23.82
C LEU A 426 8.30 25.69 24.40
N ASP A 427 8.94 26.61 23.66
CA ASP A 427 8.89 28.04 23.88
C ASP A 427 7.81 28.75 23.06
N ALA A 428 7.23 28.06 22.04
CA ALA A 428 6.21 28.59 21.15
C ALA A 428 5.18 27.52 20.80
N PRO A 429 3.97 27.89 20.38
CA PRO A 429 3.00 26.92 19.85
C PRO A 429 3.55 26.16 18.67
N VAL A 430 3.21 24.87 18.55
CA VAL A 430 3.45 24.11 17.30
C VAL A 430 2.60 24.70 16.17
N ALA A 431 3.24 25.13 15.12
CA ALA A 431 2.56 25.73 13.97
C ALA A 431 2.52 24.81 12.76
N ARG A 432 1.51 25.02 11.90
CA ARG A 432 1.37 24.26 10.65
C ARG A 432 1.12 25.21 9.48
N VAL A 433 1.91 25.10 8.42
CA VAL A 433 1.66 25.73 7.12
C VAL A 433 1.28 24.66 6.12
N THR A 434 0.04 24.70 5.68
CA THR A 434 -0.60 23.66 4.88
C THR A 434 -1.43 24.29 3.77
N MET A 435 -1.96 23.46 2.87
CA MET A 435 -3.08 23.87 2.04
C MET A 435 -4.33 24.10 2.91
N PRO A 436 -5.18 25.10 2.64
CA PRO A 436 -6.47 25.23 3.31
C PRO A 436 -7.41 24.08 2.90
N ASP A 437 -8.49 23.90 3.67
CA ASP A 437 -9.49 22.83 3.45
C ASP A 437 -10.39 23.15 2.24
N ILE A 438 -9.82 23.12 1.06
CA ILE A 438 -10.50 23.38 -0.22
C ILE A 438 -10.12 22.34 -1.27
N PRO A 439 -10.96 22.07 -2.26
CA PRO A 439 -10.55 21.31 -3.43
C PRO A 439 -9.38 21.98 -4.16
N SER A 440 -8.59 21.20 -4.90
CA SER A 440 -7.47 21.71 -5.69
C SER A 440 -7.95 22.78 -6.70
N PRO A 441 -7.41 24.00 -6.66
CA PRO A 441 -7.78 25.04 -7.63
C PRO A 441 -7.24 24.75 -9.04
N HIS A 442 -8.00 25.14 -10.07
CA HIS A 442 -7.60 24.99 -11.46
C HIS A 442 -6.76 26.14 -12.02
N HIS A 443 -6.87 27.32 -11.41
CA HIS A 443 -6.14 28.49 -11.89
C HIS A 443 -4.75 28.59 -11.26
N PRO A 444 -3.65 28.83 -12.03
CA PRO A 444 -2.28 28.87 -11.51
C PRO A 444 -2.10 29.75 -10.28
N LYS A 445 -2.63 30.97 -10.29
CA LYS A 445 -2.51 31.91 -9.16
C LYS A 445 -3.26 31.42 -7.91
N LEU A 446 -4.38 30.72 -8.09
CA LEU A 446 -5.12 30.16 -6.95
C LEU A 446 -4.42 28.95 -6.38
N LEU A 447 -3.84 28.12 -7.23
CA LEU A 447 -3.04 26.98 -6.81
C LEU A 447 -1.78 27.44 -6.05
N GLU A 448 -1.06 28.42 -6.57
CA GLU A 448 0.11 28.99 -5.92
C GLU A 448 -0.23 29.60 -4.56
N TRP A 449 -1.39 30.29 -4.46
CA TRP A 449 -1.88 30.83 -3.21
C TRP A 449 -2.27 29.74 -2.20
N ALA A 450 -2.90 28.66 -2.66
CA ALA A 450 -3.34 27.56 -1.79
C ALA A 450 -2.18 26.76 -1.20
N LEU A 451 -1.14 26.51 -1.98
CA LEU A 451 0.04 25.76 -1.56
C LEU A 451 0.91 26.57 -0.57
N PRO A 452 1.62 25.91 0.35
CA PRO A 452 2.64 26.57 1.17
C PRO A 452 3.69 27.24 0.31
N SER A 453 3.68 28.59 0.25
CA SER A 453 4.74 29.34 -0.45
C SER A 453 5.95 29.58 0.46
N VAL A 454 7.09 29.88 -0.16
CA VAL A 454 8.32 30.23 0.58
C VAL A 454 8.08 31.39 1.52
N GLU A 455 7.34 32.41 1.08
CA GLU A 455 7.02 33.62 1.86
C GLU A 455 6.11 33.29 3.07
N ARG A 456 5.08 32.45 2.88
CA ARG A 456 4.20 32.00 3.98
C ARG A 456 4.98 31.19 5.01
N ILE A 457 5.82 30.27 4.56
CA ILE A 457 6.69 29.47 5.43
C ILE A 457 7.65 30.39 6.17
N ARG A 458 8.30 31.33 5.48
CA ARG A 458 9.22 32.29 6.09
C ARG A 458 8.55 33.17 7.13
N SER A 459 7.39 33.72 6.84
CA SER A 459 6.61 34.53 7.79
C SER A 459 6.30 33.75 9.07
N GLU A 460 6.00 32.48 8.95
CA GLU A 460 5.71 31.64 10.12
C GLU A 460 6.99 31.26 10.89
N ILE A 461 8.12 31.04 10.20
CA ILE A 461 9.43 30.89 10.84
C ILE A 461 9.76 32.13 11.68
N ASP A 462 9.67 33.33 11.08
CA ASP A 462 9.99 34.59 11.75
C ASP A 462 9.07 34.83 12.97
N ARG A 463 7.78 34.50 12.84
CA ARG A 463 6.83 34.56 13.95
C ARG A 463 7.23 33.63 15.12
N LEU A 464 7.58 32.37 14.80
CA LEU A 464 7.94 31.39 15.84
C LEU A 464 9.29 31.68 16.50
N VAL A 465 10.25 32.16 15.73
CA VAL A 465 11.57 32.53 16.28
C VAL A 465 11.50 33.80 17.13
N GLY A 466 10.48 34.63 16.94
CA GLY A 466 10.22 35.84 17.71
C GLY A 466 9.60 35.62 19.09
N PHE A 467 9.12 34.39 19.39
CA PHE A 467 8.71 34.01 20.75
C PHE A 467 9.92 33.83 21.67
#